data_598955ec7189c3268c1bf25c629996fb
#
_entry.id   598955ec7189c3268c1bf25c629996fb
#
_cell.length_a   1.000
_cell.length_b   1.000
_cell.length_c   1.000
_cell.angle_alpha   90.00
_cell.angle_beta   90.00
_cell.angle_gamma   90.00
#
_symmetry.space_group_name_H-M   'P 1'
#
loop_
_entity.id
_entity.type
_entity.pdbx_description
1 polymer ?
#
loop_
_entity_poly.entity_id
_entity_poly.type
_entity_poly.pdbx_seq_one_letter_code
_entity_poly.pdbx_strand_id
1 'polypeptide(L)'
;MKKSNLFVYGIVFLAVLMVSCHKGRNKLVNSWKVTAVEAKVPLPDSVKNAILKNGALTFTDEGHVTGYLQGEITDGTYVLTKGGKSLVIKDETGTPYPNESTITNDKLILDSKEMKITLDKI
;
A
#
# COMPACT_ATOMS: atom_id res chain seq x y z
N MET A 1 -35.10 9.15 -23.36
CA MET A 1 -34.92 9.95 -22.15
C MET A 1 -34.60 9.12 -20.93
N LYS A 2 -35.35 8.05 -20.64
CA LYS A 2 -35.02 7.17 -19.49
C LYS A 2 -33.65 6.51 -19.61
N LYS A 3 -33.21 6.18 -20.82
CA LYS A 3 -31.88 5.59 -21.06
C LYS A 3 -30.76 6.58 -20.77
N SER A 4 -30.94 7.87 -21.09
CA SER A 4 -29.89 8.86 -20.78
C SER A 4 -29.76 9.13 -19.29
N ASN A 5 -30.85 9.08 -18.52
CA ASN A 5 -30.81 9.23 -17.09
C ASN A 5 -30.06 8.05 -16.42
N LEU A 6 -30.33 6.81 -16.86
CA LEU A 6 -29.62 5.65 -16.37
C LEU A 6 -28.12 5.74 -16.67
N PHE A 7 -27.77 6.23 -17.84
CA PHE A 7 -26.37 6.40 -18.23
C PHE A 7 -25.68 7.44 -17.35
N VAL A 8 -26.36 8.55 -17.05
CA VAL A 8 -25.83 9.58 -16.16
C VAL A 8 -25.58 9.03 -14.74
N TYR A 9 -26.50 8.26 -14.20
CA TYR A 9 -26.32 7.64 -12.89
C TYR A 9 -25.16 6.65 -12.88
N GLY A 10 -24.96 5.89 -13.95
CA GLY A 10 -23.83 4.99 -14.07
C GLY A 10 -22.50 5.72 -14.07
N ILE A 11 -22.40 6.84 -14.76
CA ILE A 11 -21.17 7.65 -14.79
C ILE A 11 -20.89 8.25 -13.41
N VAL A 12 -21.89 8.77 -12.74
CA VAL A 12 -21.73 9.35 -11.39
C VAL A 12 -21.26 8.30 -10.41
N PHE A 13 -21.80 7.09 -10.47
CA PHE A 13 -21.41 5.98 -9.62
C PHE A 13 -19.94 5.59 -9.84
N LEU A 14 -19.50 5.49 -11.08
CA LEU A 14 -18.10 5.21 -11.42
C LEU A 14 -17.18 6.31 -10.91
N ALA A 15 -17.58 7.57 -11.06
CA ALA A 15 -16.80 8.70 -10.57
C ALA A 15 -16.61 8.64 -9.05
N VAL A 16 -17.65 8.28 -8.30
CA VAL A 16 -17.58 8.11 -6.85
C VAL A 16 -16.61 7.00 -6.47
N LEU A 17 -16.63 5.88 -7.16
CA LEU A 17 -15.69 4.78 -6.91
C LEU A 17 -14.25 5.20 -7.19
N MET A 18 -14.01 5.92 -8.27
CA MET A 18 -12.68 6.42 -8.62
C MET A 18 -12.17 7.43 -7.59
N VAL A 19 -13.03 8.33 -7.13
CA VAL A 19 -12.70 9.30 -6.09
C VAL A 19 -12.33 8.59 -4.78
N SER A 20 -13.05 7.54 -4.40
CA SER A 20 -12.75 6.74 -3.21
C SER A 20 -11.38 6.09 -3.29
N CYS A 21 -11.04 5.47 -4.43
CA CYS A 21 -9.71 4.89 -4.66
C CYS A 21 -8.63 5.97 -4.66
N HIS A 22 -8.92 7.12 -5.25
CA HIS A 22 -8.00 8.25 -5.32
C HIS A 22 -7.68 8.82 -3.94
N LYS A 23 -8.65 8.88 -3.04
CA LYS A 23 -8.42 9.33 -1.65
C LYS A 23 -7.43 8.42 -0.91
N GLY A 24 -7.59 7.10 -1.01
CA GLY A 24 -6.67 6.16 -0.42
C GLY A 24 -5.26 6.31 -1.00
N ARG A 25 -5.17 6.47 -2.30
CA ARG A 25 -3.91 6.69 -3.01
C ARG A 25 -3.25 7.99 -2.59
N ASN A 26 -4.00 9.08 -2.44
CA ASN A 26 -3.44 10.37 -2.00
C ASN A 26 -2.82 10.27 -0.61
N LYS A 27 -3.42 9.52 0.30
CA LYS A 27 -2.84 9.29 1.62
C LYS A 27 -1.60 8.42 1.55
N LEU A 28 -1.57 7.45 0.64
CA LEU A 28 -0.45 6.53 0.47
C LEU A 28 0.77 7.20 -0.17
N VAL A 29 0.56 8.16 -1.06
CA VAL A 29 1.64 8.87 -1.78
C VAL A 29 2.41 9.75 -0.83
N ASN A 30 3.33 9.15 -0.10
CA ASN A 30 4.18 9.76 0.91
C ASN A 30 5.39 8.87 1.15
N SER A 31 6.27 9.33 2.01
CA SER A 31 7.36 8.53 2.55
C SER A 31 6.99 8.02 3.93
N TRP A 32 7.24 6.73 4.17
CA TRP A 32 6.84 6.02 5.39
C TRP A 32 8.05 5.31 5.99
N LYS A 33 8.13 5.29 7.31
CA LYS A 33 9.19 4.61 8.05
C LYS A 33 8.58 3.49 8.89
N VAL A 34 9.17 2.30 8.82
CA VAL A 34 8.75 1.18 9.67
C VAL A 34 9.03 1.50 11.13
N THR A 35 8.01 1.38 11.97
CA THR A 35 8.11 1.62 13.40
C THR A 35 7.81 0.37 14.24
N ALA A 36 7.12 -0.62 13.68
CA ALA A 36 6.83 -1.86 14.37
C ALA A 36 6.70 -3.02 13.39
N VAL A 37 7.16 -4.18 13.81
CA VAL A 37 7.03 -5.45 13.08
C VAL A 37 6.50 -6.50 14.04
N GLU A 38 5.36 -7.11 13.69
CA GLU A 38 4.78 -8.21 14.44
C GLU A 38 4.84 -9.47 13.57
N ALA A 39 5.67 -10.43 13.97
CA ALA A 39 5.83 -11.68 13.25
C ALA A 39 4.64 -12.61 13.53
N LYS A 40 4.04 -13.17 12.48
CA LYS A 40 2.99 -14.17 12.57
C LYS A 40 3.52 -15.58 12.41
N VAL A 41 4.72 -15.70 11.88
CA VAL A 41 5.47 -16.96 11.70
C VAL A 41 6.83 -16.78 12.35
N PRO A 42 7.56 -17.87 12.67
CA PRO A 42 8.91 -17.73 13.21
C PRO A 42 9.81 -16.98 12.23
N LEU A 43 10.36 -15.85 12.69
CA LEU A 43 11.31 -15.04 11.93
C LEU A 43 12.60 -14.91 12.72
N PRO A 44 13.78 -15.02 12.08
CA PRO A 44 15.05 -14.71 12.75
C PRO A 44 15.05 -13.25 13.23
N ASP A 45 15.66 -13.00 14.39
CA ASP A 45 15.77 -11.65 14.93
C ASP A 45 16.53 -10.72 13.98
N SER A 46 17.51 -11.25 13.25
CA SER A 46 18.26 -10.48 12.25
C SER A 46 17.37 -9.91 11.15
N VAL A 47 16.37 -10.68 10.69
CA VAL A 47 15.41 -10.23 9.67
C VAL A 47 14.50 -9.14 10.24
N LYS A 48 13.95 -9.38 11.43
CA LYS A 48 13.09 -8.41 12.11
C LYS A 48 13.82 -7.09 12.38
N ASN A 49 15.05 -7.19 12.88
CA ASN A 49 15.88 -6.01 13.16
C ASN A 49 16.27 -5.25 11.90
N ALA A 50 16.53 -5.94 10.80
CA ALA A 50 16.83 -5.32 9.51
C ALA A 50 15.61 -4.51 8.99
N ILE A 51 14.43 -5.07 9.12
CA ILE A 51 13.19 -4.38 8.72
C ILE A 51 12.97 -3.14 9.59
N LEU A 52 13.15 -3.26 10.90
CA LEU A 52 13.00 -2.12 11.82
C LEU A 52 14.04 -1.02 11.57
N LYS A 53 15.27 -1.40 11.25
CA LYS A 53 16.36 -0.47 11.02
C LYS A 53 16.27 0.22 9.66
N ASN A 54 16.03 -0.55 8.61
CA ASN A 54 16.11 -0.08 7.22
C ASN A 54 14.75 0.12 6.57
N GLY A 55 13.68 -0.42 7.17
CA GLY A 55 12.36 -0.40 6.59
C GLY A 55 11.82 0.99 6.37
N ALA A 56 11.58 1.30 5.12
CA ALA A 56 10.97 2.56 4.69
C ALA A 56 10.39 2.35 3.29
N LEU A 57 9.32 3.04 2.99
CA LEU A 57 8.68 2.98 1.67
C LEU A 57 8.33 4.39 1.23
N THR A 58 8.60 4.68 -0.03
CA THR A 58 8.16 5.91 -0.68
C THR A 58 7.29 5.55 -1.86
N PHE A 59 6.04 5.99 -1.84
CA PHE A 59 5.07 5.75 -2.90
C PHE A 59 4.88 7.01 -3.71
N THR A 60 4.91 6.89 -5.03
CA THR A 60 4.70 8.00 -5.94
C THR A 60 3.30 7.98 -6.52
N ASP A 61 2.85 9.11 -7.01
CA ASP A 61 1.55 9.26 -7.66
C ASP A 61 1.45 8.48 -8.99
N GLU A 62 2.60 8.15 -9.58
CA GLU A 62 2.67 7.41 -10.83
C GLU A 62 2.56 5.89 -10.65
N GLY A 63 2.43 5.40 -9.44
CA GLY A 63 2.30 3.98 -9.16
C GLY A 63 3.63 3.27 -8.90
N HIS A 64 4.68 4.01 -8.59
CA HIS A 64 6.00 3.46 -8.26
C HIS A 64 6.23 3.47 -6.76
N VAL A 65 7.06 2.54 -6.29
CA VAL A 65 7.47 2.45 -4.90
C VAL A 65 8.95 2.11 -4.82
N THR A 66 9.63 2.76 -3.88
CA THR A 66 11.03 2.47 -3.57
C THR A 66 11.19 2.37 -2.07
N GLY A 67 12.27 1.72 -1.64
CA GLY A 67 12.61 1.62 -0.23
C GLY A 67 13.10 0.24 0.16
N TYR A 68 12.79 -0.16 1.38
CA TYR A 68 13.18 -1.44 1.95
C TYR A 68 12.03 -1.98 2.80
N LEU A 69 11.67 -3.23 2.57
CA LEU A 69 10.67 -3.91 3.41
C LEU A 69 11.19 -5.29 3.82
N GLN A 70 11.15 -6.27 2.93
CA GLN A 70 11.80 -7.57 3.13
C GLN A 70 13.11 -7.68 2.35
N GLY A 71 13.43 -6.66 1.60
CA GLY A 71 14.61 -6.47 0.79
C GLY A 71 14.53 -5.09 0.17
N GLU A 72 15.60 -4.67 -0.48
CA GLU A 72 15.64 -3.38 -1.15
C GLU A 72 14.74 -3.37 -2.39
N ILE A 73 13.95 -2.31 -2.52
CA ILE A 73 13.08 -2.08 -3.68
C ILE A 73 13.61 -0.83 -4.38
N THR A 74 14.22 -1.02 -5.55
CA THR A 74 14.84 0.06 -6.31
C THR A 74 13.94 0.64 -7.39
N ASP A 75 13.09 -0.19 -7.99
CA ASP A 75 12.16 0.22 -9.05
C ASP A 75 10.92 -0.67 -8.99
N GLY A 76 10.19 -0.54 -7.90
CA GLY A 76 8.96 -1.30 -7.68
C GLY A 76 7.73 -0.56 -8.15
N THR A 77 6.64 -1.29 -8.18
CA THR A 77 5.31 -0.74 -8.48
C THR A 77 4.33 -1.17 -7.42
N TYR A 78 3.21 -0.48 -7.32
CA TYR A 78 2.16 -0.85 -6.38
C TYR A 78 0.78 -0.71 -7.02
N VAL A 79 -0.15 -1.52 -6.53
CA VAL A 79 -1.57 -1.44 -6.91
C VAL A 79 -2.39 -1.41 -5.62
N LEU A 80 -3.17 -0.36 -5.46
CA LEU A 80 -4.08 -0.18 -4.34
C LEU A 80 -5.51 -0.44 -4.83
N THR A 81 -6.20 -1.38 -4.18
CA THR A 81 -7.56 -1.78 -4.55
C THR A 81 -8.46 -1.85 -3.33
N LYS A 82 -9.73 -2.17 -3.52
CA LYS A 82 -10.74 -2.33 -2.46
C LYS A 82 -10.85 -1.09 -1.55
N GLY A 83 -10.83 0.10 -2.16
CA GLY A 83 -10.96 1.35 -1.40
C GLY A 83 -9.79 1.61 -0.45
N GLY A 84 -8.59 1.13 -0.79
CA GLY A 84 -7.39 1.30 0.01
C GLY A 84 -7.14 0.17 1.02
N LYS A 85 -7.91 -0.91 0.97
CA LYS A 85 -7.79 -2.04 1.91
C LYS A 85 -6.88 -3.16 1.41
N SER A 86 -6.47 -3.13 0.15
CA SER A 86 -5.57 -4.13 -0.43
C SER A 86 -4.46 -3.42 -1.17
N LEU A 87 -3.23 -3.69 -0.79
CA LEU A 87 -2.03 -3.12 -1.40
C LEU A 87 -1.11 -4.25 -1.85
N VAL A 88 -0.88 -4.35 -3.14
CA VAL A 88 0.10 -5.28 -3.70
C VAL A 88 1.31 -4.49 -4.16
N ILE A 89 2.46 -4.81 -3.59
CA ILE A 89 3.74 -4.22 -3.95
C ILE A 89 4.50 -5.25 -4.79
N LYS A 90 5.04 -4.80 -5.92
CA LYS A 90 5.94 -5.63 -6.73
C LYS A 90 7.31 -4.98 -6.75
N ASP A 91 8.35 -5.79 -6.53
CA ASP A 91 9.71 -5.30 -6.64
C ASP A 91 10.14 -5.19 -8.12
N GLU A 92 11.37 -4.79 -8.38
CA GLU A 92 11.93 -4.63 -9.73
C GLU A 92 12.00 -5.94 -10.52
N THR A 93 11.93 -7.08 -9.84
CA THR A 93 11.88 -8.40 -10.48
C THR A 93 10.46 -8.84 -10.83
N GLY A 94 9.45 -8.08 -10.41
CA GLY A 94 8.05 -8.41 -10.62
C GLY A 94 7.48 -9.36 -9.57
N THR A 95 8.22 -9.66 -8.52
CA THR A 95 7.74 -10.51 -7.43
C THR A 95 6.67 -9.76 -6.63
N PRO A 96 5.44 -10.33 -6.50
CA PRO A 96 4.37 -9.65 -5.79
C PRO A 96 4.44 -9.90 -4.28
N TYR A 97 4.13 -8.86 -3.51
CA TYR A 97 3.98 -8.92 -2.05
C TYR A 97 2.58 -8.39 -1.70
N PRO A 98 1.58 -9.28 -1.64
CA PRO A 98 0.22 -8.86 -1.33
C PRO A 98 0.06 -8.60 0.16
N ASN A 99 -0.65 -7.52 0.49
CA ASN A 99 -0.94 -7.14 1.87
C ASN A 99 -2.37 -6.64 1.96
N GLU A 100 -3.00 -6.88 3.11
CA GLU A 100 -4.14 -6.09 3.52
C GLU A 100 -3.61 -4.77 4.08
N SER A 101 -4.19 -3.67 3.68
CA SER A 101 -3.68 -2.36 4.05
C SER A 101 -4.70 -1.56 4.86
N THR A 102 -4.18 -0.78 5.80
CA THR A 102 -4.93 0.24 6.51
C THR A 102 -4.15 1.54 6.40
N ILE A 103 -4.76 2.56 5.82
CA ILE A 103 -4.10 3.83 5.56
C ILE A 103 -4.84 4.93 6.31
N THR A 104 -4.12 5.63 7.19
CA THR A 104 -4.61 6.83 7.85
C THR A 104 -3.73 8.01 7.44
N ASN A 105 -3.98 9.20 7.98
CA ASN A 105 -3.19 10.38 7.64
C ASN A 105 -1.71 10.26 8.03
N ASP A 106 -1.41 9.48 9.07
CA ASP A 106 -0.07 9.39 9.65
C ASP A 106 0.45 7.97 9.81
N LYS A 107 -0.38 6.94 9.57
CA LYS A 107 0.02 5.53 9.72
C LYS A 107 -0.39 4.70 8.53
N LEU A 108 0.48 3.74 8.21
CA LEU A 108 0.23 2.71 7.21
C LEU A 108 0.48 1.36 7.86
N ILE A 109 -0.50 0.48 7.81
CA ILE A 109 -0.39 -0.88 8.33
C ILE A 109 -0.47 -1.85 7.16
N LEU A 110 0.55 -2.69 7.01
CA LEU A 110 0.62 -3.74 6.00
C LEU A 110 0.54 -5.09 6.69
N ASP A 111 -0.52 -5.82 6.42
CA ASP A 111 -0.82 -7.10 7.05
C ASP A 111 -0.73 -8.21 6.01
N SER A 112 0.26 -9.06 6.14
CA SER A 112 0.45 -10.24 5.29
C SER A 112 0.34 -11.51 6.13
N LYS A 113 0.47 -12.67 5.48
CA LYS A 113 0.45 -13.95 6.18
C LYS A 113 1.63 -14.15 7.12
N GLU A 114 2.75 -13.51 6.81
CA GLU A 114 4.01 -13.71 7.53
C GLU A 114 4.21 -12.71 8.65
N MET A 115 3.75 -11.47 8.47
CA MET A 115 3.97 -10.41 9.43
C MET A 115 3.01 -9.24 9.24
N LYS A 116 2.86 -8.47 10.30
CA LYS A 116 2.16 -7.21 10.30
C LYS A 116 3.17 -6.09 10.52
N ILE A 117 3.25 -5.16 9.58
CA ILE A 117 4.22 -4.07 9.61
C ILE A 117 3.46 -2.76 9.79
N THR A 118 3.90 -1.96 10.74
CA THR A 118 3.36 -0.62 10.98
C THR A 118 4.39 0.40 10.54
N LEU A 119 3.96 1.36 9.72
CA LEU A 119 4.81 2.44 9.25
C LEU A 119 4.18 3.78 9.66
N ASP A 120 5.01 4.71 10.03
CA ASP A 120 4.61 6.08 10.34
C ASP A 120 5.06 7.00 9.20
N LYS A 121 4.22 7.97 8.88
CA LYS A 121 4.54 8.99 7.88
C LYS A 121 5.74 9.83 8.36
N ILE A 122 6.68 10.03 7.47
CA ILE A 122 7.84 10.86 7.73
C ILE A 122 7.49 12.34 7.57
#